data_ee32037f4bce646fbf9faa0f1b12f2fa
#
_entry.id   ee32037f4bce646fbf9faa0f1b12f2fa
#
_cell.length_a   1.000
_cell.length_b   1.000
_cell.length_c   1.000
_cell.angle_alpha   90.00
_cell.angle_beta   90.00
_cell.angle_gamma   90.00
#
_symmetry.space_group_name_H-M   'P 1'
#
loop_
_entity.id
_entity.type
_entity.pdbx_description
1 polymer ?
#
loop_
_entity_poly.entity_id
_entity_poly.type
_entity_poly.pdbx_seq_one_letter_code
_entity_poly.pdbx_strand_id
1 'polypeptide(L)'
;MNENMTPALPDVEIYTDGGCEPNPGPGGYGVVLLHPKTRQRKEASGGFRLTTNNRMEIFAAIKGLELLNQPCKVTLYSDSQYLVKAMTEGWVIEWKRKDWWRTNRERPENVDLWRRLFALCETHQVQFRWIKGHAGDAENERCDRLCAAASNRPDLPVDEGYENKPETDAERPRLTQEGQPCWKCGTPVIKQKGRRKANRDYYFEYYLFCPKCQATYQVEEAKRLIEQPGSLFE
;
A
#
# COMPACT_ATOMS: atom_id res chain seq x y z
N MET A 1 -2.14 2.41 -47.72
CA MET A 1 -2.18 2.98 -46.37
C MET A 1 -1.99 1.81 -45.42
N ASN A 2 -0.74 1.64 -44.92
CA ASN A 2 -0.46 0.60 -43.92
C ASN A 2 -0.87 1.14 -42.57
N GLU A 3 -2.00 0.68 -42.05
CA GLU A 3 -2.33 0.85 -40.63
C GLU A 3 -1.25 0.13 -39.83
N ASN A 4 -0.46 0.87 -39.10
CA ASN A 4 0.46 0.35 -38.07
C ASN A 4 -0.39 -0.31 -36.98
N MET A 5 -0.75 -1.58 -37.16
CA MET A 5 -1.32 -2.38 -36.08
C MET A 5 -0.25 -2.58 -35.03
N THR A 6 -0.33 -1.82 -33.96
CA THR A 6 0.44 -2.13 -32.73
C THR A 6 0.11 -3.58 -32.35
N PRO A 7 1.09 -4.47 -32.24
CA PRO A 7 0.83 -5.86 -31.90
C PRO A 7 0.06 -5.95 -30.58
N ALA A 8 -0.99 -6.76 -30.56
CA ALA A 8 -1.78 -6.95 -29.35
C ALA A 8 -0.89 -7.53 -28.24
N LEU A 9 -1.03 -6.99 -27.04
CA LEU A 9 -0.29 -7.49 -25.87
C LEU A 9 -0.65 -8.95 -25.60
N PRO A 10 0.33 -9.82 -25.30
CA PRO A 10 0.05 -11.21 -24.94
C PRO A 10 -0.75 -11.28 -23.63
N ASP A 11 -1.76 -12.15 -23.61
CA ASP A 11 -2.56 -12.44 -22.42
C ASP A 11 -1.79 -13.37 -21.47
N VAL A 12 -1.79 -13.07 -20.17
CA VAL A 12 -1.19 -13.90 -19.13
C VAL A 12 -2.12 -13.94 -17.91
N GLU A 13 -2.29 -15.11 -17.34
CA GLU A 13 -2.92 -15.32 -16.04
C GLU A 13 -1.84 -15.53 -14.98
N ILE A 14 -1.95 -14.81 -13.87
CA ILE A 14 -1.01 -14.92 -12.74
C ILE A 14 -1.83 -15.23 -11.49
N TYR A 15 -1.49 -16.31 -10.81
CA TYR A 15 -2.01 -16.68 -9.51
C TYR A 15 -0.96 -16.43 -8.47
N THR A 16 -1.34 -15.85 -7.35
CA THR A 16 -0.40 -15.46 -6.29
C THR A 16 -0.97 -15.77 -4.92
N ASP A 17 -0.10 -16.23 -4.05
CA ASP A 17 -0.36 -16.40 -2.64
C ASP A 17 0.87 -16.04 -1.82
N GLY A 18 0.66 -15.55 -0.59
CA GLY A 18 1.72 -15.17 0.33
C GLY A 18 1.28 -15.29 1.77
N GLY A 19 2.12 -15.89 2.59
CA GLY A 19 1.79 -16.16 3.98
C GLY A 19 2.99 -16.09 4.90
N CYS A 20 2.68 -15.99 6.19
CA CYS A 20 3.66 -15.92 7.26
C CYS A 20 3.05 -16.51 8.53
N GLU A 21 3.68 -17.52 9.12
CA GLU A 21 3.25 -18.13 10.37
C GLU A 21 4.44 -18.49 11.26
N PRO A 22 4.54 -17.92 12.50
CA PRO A 22 3.68 -16.89 13.07
C PRO A 22 3.73 -15.57 12.28
N ASN A 23 2.76 -14.68 12.51
CA ASN A 23 2.71 -13.36 11.85
C ASN A 23 2.91 -12.22 12.89
N PRO A 24 4.04 -11.46 12.90
CA PRO A 24 5.19 -11.61 11.99
C PRO A 24 6.05 -12.83 12.27
N GLY A 25 6.77 -13.30 11.22
CA GLY A 25 7.67 -14.45 11.31
C GLY A 25 8.26 -14.84 9.96
N PRO A 26 8.78 -16.08 9.81
CA PRO A 26 9.19 -16.60 8.52
C PRO A 26 8.00 -16.62 7.57
N GLY A 27 8.16 -16.03 6.40
CA GLY A 27 7.09 -15.95 5.40
C GLY A 27 7.54 -16.40 4.03
N GLY A 28 6.57 -16.88 3.24
CA GLY A 28 6.81 -17.33 1.88
C GLY A 28 5.85 -16.70 0.89
N TYR A 29 6.15 -16.87 -0.38
CA TYR A 29 5.27 -16.56 -1.50
C TYR A 29 5.28 -17.69 -2.53
N GLY A 30 4.15 -17.88 -3.19
CA GLY A 30 3.97 -18.76 -4.33
C GLY A 30 3.35 -18.02 -5.50
N VAL A 31 3.84 -18.29 -6.70
CA VAL A 31 3.39 -17.67 -7.94
C VAL A 31 3.29 -18.71 -9.03
N VAL A 32 2.17 -18.71 -9.77
CA VAL A 32 1.96 -19.49 -10.97
C VAL A 32 1.57 -18.56 -12.11
N LEU A 33 2.32 -18.62 -13.22
CA LEU A 33 2.00 -17.93 -14.47
C LEU A 33 1.49 -18.92 -15.49
N LEU A 34 0.43 -18.57 -16.18
CA LEU A 34 -0.15 -19.36 -17.26
C LEU A 34 -0.38 -18.49 -18.50
N HIS A 35 0.02 -19.00 -19.65
CA HIS A 35 -0.44 -18.46 -20.92
C HIS A 35 -1.74 -19.17 -21.31
N PRO A 36 -2.91 -18.48 -21.36
CA PRO A 36 -4.22 -19.15 -21.46
C PRO A 36 -4.39 -19.99 -22.73
N LYS A 37 -3.76 -19.57 -23.84
CA LYS A 37 -3.87 -20.29 -25.14
C LYS A 37 -2.86 -21.41 -25.28
N THR A 38 -1.58 -21.18 -25.00
CA THR A 38 -0.51 -22.18 -25.21
C THR A 38 -0.34 -23.12 -24.04
N ARG A 39 -0.97 -22.82 -22.89
CA ARG A 39 -0.82 -23.56 -21.63
C ARG A 39 0.62 -23.62 -21.12
N GLN A 40 1.50 -22.76 -21.64
CA GLN A 40 2.83 -22.57 -21.05
C GLN A 40 2.68 -22.12 -19.61
N ARG A 41 3.47 -22.73 -18.74
CA ARG A 41 3.40 -22.55 -17.30
C ARG A 41 4.79 -22.20 -16.74
N LYS A 42 4.82 -21.28 -15.79
CA LYS A 42 6.01 -20.95 -15.01
C LYS A 42 5.62 -20.80 -13.55
N GLU A 43 6.44 -21.31 -12.66
CA GLU A 43 6.26 -21.19 -11.21
C GLU A 43 7.44 -20.49 -10.57
N ALA A 44 7.18 -19.76 -9.50
CA ALA A 44 8.20 -19.18 -8.64
C ALA A 44 7.77 -19.24 -7.19
N SER A 45 8.74 -19.35 -6.30
CA SER A 45 8.53 -19.26 -4.86
C SER A 45 9.78 -18.76 -4.15
N GLY A 46 9.61 -18.16 -3.02
CA GLY A 46 10.68 -17.70 -2.15
C GLY A 46 10.08 -17.15 -0.86
N GLY A 47 10.92 -16.59 0.00
CA GLY A 47 10.44 -16.08 1.27
C GLY A 47 11.47 -15.23 1.98
N PHE A 48 11.13 -14.81 3.19
CA PHE A 48 11.98 -14.02 4.08
C PHE A 48 11.94 -14.59 5.50
N ARG A 49 13.04 -14.42 6.24
CA ARG A 49 13.18 -14.95 7.61
C ARG A 49 12.27 -14.28 8.62
N LEU A 50 11.93 -13.01 8.37
CA LEU A 50 11.03 -12.21 9.21
C LEU A 50 10.27 -11.21 8.34
N THR A 51 8.96 -11.37 8.27
CA THR A 51 8.06 -10.55 7.45
C THR A 51 6.62 -10.61 7.96
N THR A 52 5.63 -10.20 7.18
CA THR A 52 4.20 -10.28 7.52
C THR A 52 3.38 -10.87 6.35
N ASN A 53 2.18 -11.41 6.66
CA ASN A 53 1.25 -11.89 5.64
C ASN A 53 1.04 -10.86 4.53
N ASN A 54 0.61 -9.65 4.87
CA ASN A 54 0.32 -8.60 3.89
C ASN A 54 1.52 -8.28 2.99
N ARG A 55 2.75 -8.32 3.54
CA ARG A 55 3.96 -8.11 2.73
C ARG A 55 4.15 -9.24 1.74
N MET A 56 3.96 -10.49 2.16
CA MET A 56 4.13 -11.66 1.29
C MET A 56 3.10 -11.70 0.17
N GLU A 57 1.84 -11.33 0.43
CA GLU A 57 0.79 -11.22 -0.57
C GLU A 57 1.13 -10.17 -1.65
N ILE A 58 1.57 -8.97 -1.23
CA ILE A 58 2.00 -7.92 -2.18
C ILE A 58 3.25 -8.36 -2.94
N PHE A 59 4.21 -8.96 -2.24
CA PHE A 59 5.47 -9.42 -2.82
C PHE A 59 5.26 -10.53 -3.85
N ALA A 60 4.31 -11.45 -3.62
CA ALA A 60 3.91 -12.47 -4.58
C ALA A 60 3.42 -11.85 -5.90
N ALA A 61 2.55 -10.82 -5.82
CA ALA A 61 2.08 -10.09 -7.00
C ALA A 61 3.21 -9.40 -7.75
N ILE A 62 4.13 -8.76 -7.02
CA ILE A 62 5.34 -8.14 -7.60
C ILE A 62 6.16 -9.21 -8.35
N LYS A 63 6.45 -10.32 -7.70
CA LYS A 63 7.25 -11.39 -8.31
C LYS A 63 6.58 -11.98 -9.54
N GLY A 64 5.27 -12.13 -9.53
CA GLY A 64 4.51 -12.58 -10.70
C GLY A 64 4.68 -11.64 -11.90
N LEU A 65 4.58 -10.35 -11.70
CA LEU A 65 4.75 -9.36 -12.77
C LEU A 65 6.21 -9.24 -13.24
N GLU A 66 7.18 -9.34 -12.35
CA GLU A 66 8.61 -9.32 -12.67
C GLU A 66 9.09 -10.51 -13.51
N LEU A 67 8.35 -11.61 -13.53
CA LEU A 67 8.68 -12.78 -14.35
C LEU A 67 8.32 -12.60 -15.82
N LEU A 68 7.59 -11.54 -16.16
CA LEU A 68 7.25 -11.16 -17.53
C LEU A 68 8.40 -10.39 -18.17
N ASN A 69 8.76 -10.78 -19.38
CA ASN A 69 9.89 -10.19 -20.13
C ASN A 69 9.49 -9.10 -21.13
N GLN A 70 8.19 -8.81 -21.24
CA GLN A 70 7.63 -7.77 -22.10
C GLN A 70 6.29 -7.29 -21.56
N PRO A 71 5.77 -6.14 -22.00
CA PRO A 71 4.43 -5.70 -21.66
C PRO A 71 3.38 -6.74 -22.01
N CYS A 72 2.48 -7.04 -21.07
CA CYS A 72 1.43 -8.04 -21.20
C CYS A 72 0.08 -7.48 -20.74
N LYS A 73 -0.99 -8.13 -21.20
CA LYS A 73 -2.31 -8.00 -20.60
C LYS A 73 -2.47 -9.11 -19.55
N VAL A 74 -2.50 -8.72 -18.29
CA VAL A 74 -2.43 -9.63 -17.15
C VAL A 74 -3.75 -9.68 -16.41
N THR A 75 -4.25 -10.90 -16.13
CA THR A 75 -5.25 -11.12 -15.09
C THR A 75 -4.54 -11.72 -13.88
N LEU A 76 -4.47 -10.96 -12.78
CA LEU A 76 -3.84 -11.41 -11.55
C LEU A 76 -4.90 -11.82 -10.53
N TYR A 77 -4.84 -13.09 -10.13
CA TYR A 77 -5.73 -13.71 -9.15
C TYR A 77 -5.04 -13.81 -7.80
N SER A 78 -5.73 -13.41 -6.73
CA SER A 78 -5.27 -13.55 -5.35
C SER A 78 -6.47 -13.67 -4.41
N ASP A 79 -6.32 -14.42 -3.34
CA ASP A 79 -7.30 -14.49 -2.24
C ASP A 79 -7.09 -13.41 -1.17
N SER A 80 -6.04 -12.61 -1.30
CA SER A 80 -5.82 -11.43 -0.49
C SER A 80 -6.82 -10.31 -0.79
N GLN A 81 -7.80 -10.14 0.08
CA GLN A 81 -8.71 -8.99 -0.02
C GLN A 81 -7.98 -7.65 0.15
N TYR A 82 -6.91 -7.62 0.95
CA TYR A 82 -6.12 -6.41 1.16
C TYR A 82 -5.45 -5.97 -0.14
N LEU A 83 -4.75 -6.89 -0.82
CA LEU A 83 -4.11 -6.62 -2.10
C LEU A 83 -5.12 -6.18 -3.17
N VAL A 84 -6.17 -6.98 -3.37
CA VAL A 84 -7.13 -6.74 -4.46
C VAL A 84 -7.89 -5.43 -4.24
N LYS A 85 -8.40 -5.17 -3.03
CA LYS A 85 -9.10 -3.91 -2.72
C LYS A 85 -8.19 -2.69 -2.89
N ALA A 86 -6.95 -2.74 -2.39
CA ALA A 86 -6.02 -1.63 -2.53
C ALA A 86 -5.79 -1.24 -4.00
N MET A 87 -5.75 -2.22 -4.90
CA MET A 87 -5.55 -2.00 -6.33
C MET A 87 -6.84 -1.64 -7.09
N THR A 88 -8.01 -2.18 -6.70
CA THR A 88 -9.27 -1.99 -7.42
C THR A 88 -10.14 -0.86 -6.88
N GLU A 89 -10.05 -0.54 -5.59
CA GLU A 89 -10.82 0.55 -4.96
C GLU A 89 -10.09 1.90 -4.97
N GLY A 90 -8.95 1.97 -5.66
CA GLY A 90 -8.24 3.23 -5.90
C GLY A 90 -7.35 3.70 -4.73
N TRP A 91 -7.12 2.87 -3.69
CA TRP A 91 -6.30 3.28 -2.53
C TRP A 91 -4.87 3.62 -2.96
N VAL A 92 -4.24 2.76 -3.76
CA VAL A 92 -2.85 2.96 -4.22
C VAL A 92 -2.73 4.20 -5.10
N ILE A 93 -3.71 4.47 -5.97
CA ILE A 93 -3.76 5.67 -6.80
C ILE A 93 -3.86 6.92 -5.91
N GLU A 94 -4.71 6.88 -4.89
CA GLU A 94 -4.87 7.99 -3.96
C GLU A 94 -3.60 8.23 -3.12
N TRP A 95 -2.93 7.17 -2.68
CA TRP A 95 -1.64 7.30 -2.00
C TRP A 95 -0.56 7.88 -2.92
N LYS A 96 -0.45 7.40 -4.16
CA LYS A 96 0.49 7.98 -5.15
C LYS A 96 0.22 9.47 -5.36
N ARG A 97 -1.06 9.86 -5.53
CA ARG A 97 -1.46 11.27 -5.70
C ARG A 97 -1.06 12.14 -4.52
N LYS A 98 -1.00 11.57 -3.30
CA LYS A 98 -0.58 12.22 -2.06
C LYS A 98 0.91 12.00 -1.74
N ASP A 99 1.75 11.72 -2.72
CA ASP A 99 3.16 11.39 -2.51
C ASP A 99 3.38 10.24 -1.50
N TRP A 100 2.54 9.20 -1.63
CA TRP A 100 2.54 8.01 -0.77
C TRP A 100 2.24 8.30 0.70
N TRP A 101 1.36 9.25 0.97
CA TRP A 101 0.83 9.51 2.30
C TRP A 101 -0.63 9.05 2.41
N ARG A 102 -0.92 8.19 3.37
CA ARG A 102 -2.28 7.75 3.70
C ARG A 102 -3.05 8.87 4.39
N THR A 103 -2.42 9.49 5.37
CA THR A 103 -2.91 10.66 6.08
C THR A 103 -1.91 11.82 5.93
N ASN A 104 -2.16 12.95 6.56
CA ASN A 104 -1.19 14.05 6.57
C ASN A 104 0.13 13.71 7.28
N ARG A 105 0.19 12.62 8.04
CA ARG A 105 1.31 12.26 8.90
C ARG A 105 1.82 10.85 8.73
N GLU A 106 1.00 9.94 8.22
CA GLU A 106 1.29 8.53 8.15
C GLU A 106 1.36 8.04 6.70
N ARG A 107 2.36 7.27 6.39
CA ARG A 107 2.40 6.49 5.16
C ARG A 107 1.51 5.26 5.27
N PRO A 108 1.02 4.70 4.16
CA PRO A 108 0.44 3.36 4.19
C PRO A 108 1.51 2.34 4.63
N GLU A 109 1.09 1.30 5.30
CA GLU A 109 1.96 0.16 5.54
C GLU A 109 2.46 -0.41 4.21
N ASN A 110 3.68 -0.96 4.21
CA ASN A 110 4.29 -1.61 3.05
C ASN A 110 4.43 -0.69 1.83
N VAL A 111 4.67 0.60 2.05
CA VAL A 111 4.76 1.62 0.99
C VAL A 111 5.85 1.32 -0.03
N ASP A 112 6.94 0.69 0.38
CA ASP A 112 8.03 0.18 -0.45
C ASP A 112 7.51 -0.80 -1.51
N LEU A 113 6.71 -1.77 -1.08
CA LEU A 113 6.11 -2.77 -1.96
C LEU A 113 5.00 -2.18 -2.85
N TRP A 114 4.16 -1.29 -2.31
CA TRP A 114 3.13 -0.62 -3.10
C TRP A 114 3.72 0.24 -4.23
N ARG A 115 4.81 0.96 -3.99
CA ARG A 115 5.52 1.71 -5.02
C ARG A 115 6.01 0.80 -6.14
N ARG A 116 6.64 -0.33 -5.77
CA ARG A 116 7.18 -1.30 -6.72
C ARG A 116 6.06 -1.96 -7.53
N LEU A 117 4.99 -2.41 -6.88
CA LEU A 117 3.82 -3.00 -7.56
C LEU A 117 3.17 -2.02 -8.53
N PHE A 118 2.99 -0.76 -8.09
CA PHE A 118 2.38 0.27 -8.93
C PHE A 118 3.22 0.54 -10.20
N ALA A 119 4.54 0.63 -10.08
CA ALA A 119 5.43 0.82 -11.22
C ALA A 119 5.34 -0.34 -12.24
N LEU A 120 5.20 -1.58 -11.77
CA LEU A 120 4.97 -2.73 -12.64
C LEU A 120 3.61 -2.66 -13.35
N CYS A 121 2.57 -2.18 -12.66
CA CYS A 121 1.26 -1.96 -13.27
C CYS A 121 1.24 -0.82 -14.31
N GLU A 122 2.22 0.09 -14.29
CA GLU A 122 2.40 1.08 -15.36
C GLU A 122 3.06 0.46 -16.63
N THR A 123 3.75 -0.67 -16.49
CA THR A 123 4.38 -1.41 -17.59
C THR A 123 3.41 -2.40 -18.26
N HIS A 124 2.53 -3.01 -17.47
CA HIS A 124 1.59 -4.03 -17.93
C HIS A 124 0.14 -3.52 -17.80
N GLN A 125 -0.79 -4.09 -18.59
CA GLN A 125 -2.22 -3.88 -18.40
C GLN A 125 -2.73 -4.92 -17.39
N VAL A 126 -2.76 -4.57 -16.10
CA VAL A 126 -3.08 -5.52 -15.02
C VAL A 126 -4.52 -5.36 -14.54
N GLN A 127 -5.27 -6.46 -14.53
CA GLN A 127 -6.58 -6.59 -13.91
C GLN A 127 -6.45 -7.48 -12.66
N PHE A 128 -6.70 -6.95 -11.48
CA PHE A 128 -6.73 -7.72 -10.23
C PHE A 128 -8.08 -8.36 -10.03
N ARG A 129 -8.10 -9.65 -9.66
CA ARG A 129 -9.31 -10.41 -9.36
C ARG A 129 -9.16 -11.15 -8.03
N TRP A 130 -10.12 -10.92 -7.16
CA TRP A 130 -10.21 -11.68 -5.93
C TRP A 130 -10.80 -13.06 -6.22
N ILE A 131 -10.20 -14.09 -5.62
CA ILE A 131 -10.72 -15.44 -5.59
C ILE A 131 -10.87 -15.90 -4.15
N LYS A 132 -11.73 -16.86 -3.88
CA LYS A 132 -11.88 -17.40 -2.54
C LYS A 132 -10.76 -18.40 -2.26
N GLY A 133 -9.99 -18.17 -1.20
CA GLY A 133 -8.96 -19.11 -0.74
C GLY A 133 -9.55 -20.47 -0.36
N HIS A 134 -8.80 -21.53 -0.59
CA HIS A 134 -9.15 -22.92 -0.28
C HIS A 134 -10.53 -23.34 -0.83
N ALA A 135 -10.89 -22.88 -2.01
CA ALA A 135 -12.19 -23.17 -2.65
C ALA A 135 -12.10 -24.14 -3.83
N GLY A 136 -11.01 -24.88 -3.97
CA GLY A 136 -10.80 -25.85 -5.04
C GLY A 136 -10.20 -25.28 -6.32
N ASP A 137 -9.74 -24.00 -6.33
CA ASP A 137 -8.97 -23.47 -7.45
C ASP A 137 -7.55 -24.07 -7.43
N ALA A 138 -7.25 -24.89 -8.44
CA ALA A 138 -6.04 -25.69 -8.50
C ALA A 138 -4.76 -24.84 -8.52
N GLU A 139 -4.81 -23.66 -9.15
CA GLU A 139 -3.65 -22.77 -9.27
C GLU A 139 -3.43 -21.96 -7.98
N ASN A 140 -4.51 -21.53 -7.30
CA ASN A 140 -4.39 -20.90 -5.99
C ASN A 140 -3.87 -21.89 -4.95
N GLU A 141 -4.41 -23.12 -4.91
CA GLU A 141 -3.87 -24.16 -4.02
C GLU A 141 -2.42 -24.55 -4.35
N ARG A 142 -2.00 -24.40 -5.61
CA ARG A 142 -0.60 -24.57 -5.98
C ARG A 142 0.26 -23.45 -5.42
N CYS A 143 -0.20 -22.20 -5.49
CA CYS A 143 0.50 -21.06 -4.89
C CYS A 143 0.64 -21.22 -3.38
N ASP A 144 -0.42 -21.65 -2.68
CA ASP A 144 -0.40 -21.94 -1.23
C ASP A 144 0.69 -22.99 -0.89
N ARG A 145 0.72 -24.13 -1.61
CA ARG A 145 1.77 -25.14 -1.42
C ARG A 145 3.19 -24.61 -1.68
N LEU A 146 3.36 -23.76 -2.70
CA LEU A 146 4.64 -23.11 -2.99
C LEU A 146 5.05 -22.14 -1.89
N CYS A 147 4.12 -21.36 -1.39
CA CYS A 147 4.26 -20.43 -0.28
C CYS A 147 4.70 -21.17 1.00
N ALA A 148 3.96 -22.19 1.40
CA ALA A 148 4.25 -23.00 2.58
C ALA A 148 5.64 -23.69 2.48
N ALA A 149 5.97 -24.26 1.32
CA ALA A 149 7.29 -24.87 1.12
C ALA A 149 8.44 -23.84 1.18
N ALA A 150 8.18 -22.61 0.71
CA ALA A 150 9.18 -21.56 0.70
C ALA A 150 9.45 -21.00 2.11
N SER A 151 8.42 -20.78 2.93
CA SER A 151 8.55 -20.27 4.30
C SER A 151 9.33 -21.19 5.24
N ASN A 152 9.39 -22.49 4.92
CA ASN A 152 10.10 -23.50 5.72
C ASN A 152 11.58 -23.72 5.30
N ARG A 153 12.13 -22.92 4.38
CA ARG A 153 13.54 -23.04 3.97
C ARG A 153 14.47 -22.54 5.07
N PRO A 154 15.63 -23.18 5.29
CA PRO A 154 16.54 -22.79 6.37
C PRO A 154 17.25 -21.46 6.13
N ASP A 155 17.53 -21.12 4.85
CA ASP A 155 18.35 -19.96 4.47
C ASP A 155 17.50 -18.84 3.87
N LEU A 156 16.51 -18.37 4.63
CA LEU A 156 15.65 -17.28 4.18
C LEU A 156 16.39 -15.94 4.28
N PRO A 157 16.35 -15.11 3.21
CA PRO A 157 16.95 -13.79 3.20
C PRO A 157 16.22 -12.81 4.14
N VAL A 158 16.86 -11.66 4.35
CA VAL A 158 16.27 -10.52 5.07
C VAL A 158 15.19 -9.84 4.21
N ASP A 159 14.06 -9.51 4.80
CA ASP A 159 13.12 -8.55 4.22
C ASP A 159 13.58 -7.13 4.58
N GLU A 160 14.39 -6.52 3.71
CA GLU A 160 14.99 -5.21 3.96
C GLU A 160 13.93 -4.12 4.24
N GLY A 161 12.79 -4.17 3.56
CA GLY A 161 11.70 -3.22 3.76
C GLY A 161 10.93 -3.42 5.06
N TYR A 162 11.09 -4.57 5.72
CA TYR A 162 10.49 -4.86 7.01
C TYR A 162 11.47 -4.70 8.17
N GLU A 163 12.64 -5.36 8.08
CA GLU A 163 13.63 -5.38 9.16
C GLU A 163 14.46 -4.10 9.23
N ASN A 164 14.75 -3.49 8.07
CA ASN A 164 15.57 -2.29 7.93
C ASN A 164 14.77 -1.11 7.34
N LYS A 165 13.55 -0.90 7.86
CA LYS A 165 12.66 0.14 7.37
C LYS A 165 13.36 1.50 7.33
N PRO A 166 13.43 2.19 6.16
CA PRO A 166 14.13 3.47 6.05
C PRO A 166 13.51 4.54 6.94
N GLU A 167 14.32 5.40 7.55
CA GLU A 167 13.85 6.57 8.31
C GLU A 167 12.98 7.52 7.45
N THR A 168 13.19 7.53 6.13
CA THR A 168 12.36 8.30 5.19
C THR A 168 10.88 7.91 5.20
N ASP A 169 10.54 6.74 5.73
CA ASP A 169 9.18 6.28 5.93
C ASP A 169 8.62 6.63 7.31
N ALA A 170 9.40 7.32 8.14
CA ALA A 170 8.95 7.84 9.42
C ALA A 170 7.77 8.82 9.28
N GLU A 171 6.99 8.95 10.35
CA GLU A 171 5.92 9.94 10.42
C GLU A 171 6.46 11.36 10.14
N ARG A 172 5.71 12.15 9.38
CA ARG A 172 6.05 13.56 9.22
C ARG A 172 5.98 14.26 10.57
N PRO A 173 7.03 15.03 10.95
CA PRO A 173 6.96 15.85 12.16
C PRO A 173 5.77 16.80 12.07
N ARG A 174 5.10 17.05 13.20
CA ARG A 174 3.98 18.01 13.24
C ARG A 174 4.46 19.39 12.83
N LEU A 175 3.66 20.10 12.03
CA LEU A 175 3.87 21.52 11.83
C LEU A 175 3.41 22.25 13.10
N THR A 176 4.31 22.97 13.73
CA THR A 176 4.08 23.67 15.00
C THR A 176 4.28 25.17 14.88
N GLN A 177 4.99 25.62 13.85
CA GLN A 177 5.38 27.01 13.69
C GLN A 177 5.01 27.58 12.33
N GLU A 178 4.66 28.85 12.31
CA GLU A 178 4.52 29.65 11.11
C GLU A 178 5.82 29.68 10.30
N GLY A 179 5.71 29.71 8.98
CA GLY A 179 6.87 29.69 8.07
C GLY A 179 7.35 28.29 7.70
N GLN A 180 6.95 27.24 8.40
CA GLN A 180 7.28 25.87 8.02
C GLN A 180 6.65 25.50 6.67
N PRO A 181 7.32 24.67 5.84
CA PRO A 181 6.80 24.30 4.52
C PRO A 181 5.54 23.43 4.64
N CYS A 182 4.50 23.79 3.93
CA CYS A 182 3.26 23.01 3.80
C CYS A 182 3.57 21.60 3.27
N TRP A 183 3.09 20.57 3.92
CA TRP A 183 3.32 19.18 3.49
C TRP A 183 2.75 18.85 2.11
N LYS A 184 1.74 19.62 1.65
CA LYS A 184 1.05 19.37 0.39
C LYS A 184 1.70 20.06 -0.81
N CYS A 185 2.27 21.25 -0.62
CA CYS A 185 2.74 22.07 -1.74
C CYS A 185 4.03 22.86 -1.47
N GLY A 186 4.67 22.69 -0.31
CA GLY A 186 5.92 23.35 0.06
C GLY A 186 5.80 24.84 0.43
N THR A 187 4.67 25.49 0.17
CA THR A 187 4.47 26.91 0.51
C THR A 187 4.51 27.13 2.02
N PRO A 188 5.19 28.15 2.54
CA PRO A 188 5.19 28.45 3.96
C PRO A 188 3.77 28.63 4.51
N VAL A 189 3.48 27.98 5.64
CA VAL A 189 2.20 28.10 6.33
C VAL A 189 2.16 29.35 7.19
N ILE A 190 0.98 29.91 7.39
CA ILE A 190 0.72 31.08 8.25
C ILE A 190 -0.19 30.70 9.41
N LYS A 191 -0.10 31.43 10.52
CA LYS A 191 -1.05 31.31 11.63
C LYS A 191 -2.40 31.89 11.25
N GLN A 192 -3.48 31.14 11.53
CA GLN A 192 -4.84 31.63 11.46
C GLN A 192 -5.57 31.42 12.77
N LYS A 193 -6.35 32.41 13.21
CA LYS A 193 -7.12 32.36 14.45
C LYS A 193 -8.17 31.24 14.37
N GLY A 194 -8.20 30.40 15.40
CA GLY A 194 -9.20 29.35 15.54
C GLY A 194 -10.60 29.92 15.89
N ARG A 195 -11.62 29.12 15.66
CA ARG A 195 -13.02 29.45 16.02
C ARG A 195 -13.55 28.39 16.97
N ARG A 196 -14.26 28.83 18.01
CA ARG A 196 -15.01 27.93 18.90
C ARG A 196 -16.20 27.36 18.12
N LYS A 197 -16.42 26.05 18.26
CA LYS A 197 -17.60 25.36 17.72
C LYS A 197 -18.48 24.95 18.89
N ALA A 198 -19.79 25.21 18.78
CA ALA A 198 -20.76 25.00 19.86
C ALA A 198 -20.88 23.53 20.32
N ASN A 199 -20.56 22.57 19.47
CA ASN A 199 -20.68 21.13 19.73
C ASN A 199 -19.36 20.46 20.14
N ARG A 200 -18.38 21.23 20.64
CA ARG A 200 -17.08 20.68 21.09
C ARG A 200 -16.75 21.25 22.46
N ASP A 201 -16.10 20.43 23.27
CA ASP A 201 -15.56 20.76 24.59
C ASP A 201 -14.15 21.36 24.53
N TYR A 202 -13.62 21.56 23.33
CA TYR A 202 -12.33 22.20 23.09
C TYR A 202 -12.36 23.08 21.83
N TYR A 203 -11.35 23.96 21.74
CA TYR A 203 -11.04 24.72 20.53
C TYR A 203 -9.53 24.90 20.39
N PHE A 204 -9.09 25.29 19.17
CA PHE A 204 -7.72 25.71 18.94
C PHE A 204 -7.68 27.25 18.90
N GLU A 205 -6.77 27.88 19.66
CA GLU A 205 -6.56 29.34 19.62
C GLU A 205 -6.14 29.77 18.22
N TYR A 206 -5.28 28.97 17.59
CA TYR A 206 -4.87 29.12 16.20
C TYR A 206 -4.61 27.76 15.57
N TYR A 207 -4.55 27.75 14.26
CA TYR A 207 -4.08 26.65 13.44
C TYR A 207 -3.15 27.18 12.35
N LEU A 208 -2.35 26.32 11.72
CA LEU A 208 -1.53 26.70 10.59
C LEU A 208 -2.30 26.48 9.29
N PHE A 209 -2.21 27.44 8.39
CA PHE A 209 -2.94 27.47 7.13
C PHE A 209 -1.97 27.68 5.96
N CYS A 210 -2.14 26.94 4.88
CA CYS A 210 -1.38 27.15 3.65
C CYS A 210 -2.17 28.08 2.70
N PRO A 211 -1.65 29.28 2.39
CA PRO A 211 -2.37 30.22 1.54
C PRO A 211 -2.53 29.75 0.09
N LYS A 212 -1.64 28.84 -0.39
CA LYS A 212 -1.66 28.33 -1.76
C LYS A 212 -2.66 27.19 -1.95
N CYS A 213 -2.59 26.13 -1.13
CA CYS A 213 -3.38 24.91 -1.31
C CYS A 213 -4.52 24.78 -0.30
N GLN A 214 -4.70 25.77 0.59
CA GLN A 214 -5.74 25.86 1.62
C GLN A 214 -5.72 24.69 2.64
N ALA A 215 -4.61 23.94 2.72
CA ALA A 215 -4.45 22.92 3.74
C ALA A 215 -4.36 23.55 5.13
N THR A 216 -5.00 22.90 6.12
CA THR A 216 -5.01 23.33 7.52
C THR A 216 -4.32 22.30 8.40
N TYR A 217 -3.57 22.74 9.39
CA TYR A 217 -2.82 21.91 10.33
C TYR A 217 -3.12 22.35 11.76
N GLN A 218 -3.64 21.42 12.56
CA GLN A 218 -3.92 21.68 13.97
C GLN A 218 -2.61 21.65 14.76
N VAL A 219 -2.46 22.61 15.67
CA VAL A 219 -1.31 22.73 16.56
C VAL A 219 -1.77 22.37 17.96
N GLU A 220 -1.29 21.25 18.49
CA GLU A 220 -1.76 20.72 19.79
C GLU A 220 -1.50 21.71 20.95
N GLU A 221 -0.41 22.46 20.91
CA GLU A 221 -0.07 23.50 21.89
C GLU A 221 -1.08 24.64 21.91
N ALA A 222 -1.82 24.83 20.81
CA ALA A 222 -2.90 25.82 20.68
C ALA A 222 -4.28 25.29 21.08
N LYS A 223 -4.39 24.02 21.49
CA LYS A 223 -5.65 23.42 21.96
C LYS A 223 -5.99 23.93 23.35
N ARG A 224 -7.24 24.34 23.55
CA ARG A 224 -7.81 24.77 24.84
C ARG A 224 -9.11 24.02 25.09
N LEU A 225 -9.25 23.54 26.31
CA LEU A 225 -10.53 22.99 26.78
C LEU A 225 -11.49 24.16 27.08
N ILE A 226 -12.76 23.93 26.84
CA ILE A 226 -13.83 24.86 27.25
C ILE A 226 -14.27 24.40 28.63
N GLU A 227 -14.00 25.22 29.66
CA GLU A 227 -14.54 24.97 30.98
C GLU A 227 -16.06 24.95 30.90
N GLN A 228 -16.66 23.83 31.28
CA GLN A 228 -18.11 23.79 31.49
C GLN A 228 -18.42 24.65 32.72
N PRO A 229 -19.42 25.54 32.67
CA PRO A 229 -19.85 26.24 33.88
C PRO A 229 -20.20 25.16 34.92
N GLY A 230 -19.55 25.24 36.05
CA GLY A 230 -19.75 24.30 37.15
C GLY A 230 -21.24 24.17 37.46
N SER A 231 -21.68 22.94 37.76
CA SER A 231 -23.03 22.69 38.25
C SER A 231 -23.27 23.59 39.48
N LEU A 232 -24.27 24.46 39.37
CA LEU A 232 -24.69 25.32 40.48
C LEU A 232 -25.49 24.58 41.56
N PHE A 233 -25.69 23.27 41.38
CA PHE A 233 -26.43 22.43 42.30
C PHE A 233 -25.68 21.10 42.48
N GLU A 234 -25.21 20.82 43.68
CA GLU A 234 -24.94 19.47 44.18
C GLU A 234 -26.25 18.85 44.70
#